data_eebac7597a950aa08eb13f8a96cc8ebc
#
_entry.id   eebac7597a950aa08eb13f8a96cc8ebc
#
_cell.length_a   1.000
_cell.length_b   1.000
_cell.length_c   1.000
_cell.angle_alpha   90.00
_cell.angle_beta   90.00
_cell.angle_gamma   90.00
#
_symmetry.space_group_name_H-M   'P 1'
#
loop_
_entity.id
_entity.type
_entity.pdbx_description
1 polymer ?
#
loop_
_entity_poly.entity_id
_entity_poly.type
_entity_poly.pdbx_seq_one_letter_code
_entity_poly.pdbx_strand_id
1 'polypeptide(L)'
;YNYYLGEDGSRKTGWVLLEDETDDPEILESWYYFDNTGKRIENEVDKKIEGDYYTFVDGRMQTGWYKLPVQAAAESGEAQTATPSEAAPVSEQTAAGYQYYDEDGKRASGWRTIEGIEGLSEEAELYRFYFKNGKPYHAEKGLELFTIESRKYAFNTKGEMQTGKKVVNLEDGNVANFYFDEEGVMKTGKQVIFDEDLGETQNWYFHTDGSRKGQGFHGIRDNTPHEYGLRQDADSDLRLAPMNYDGNQYPVNTS
;
A
#
# COMPACT_ATOMS: atom_id res chain seq x y z
N TYR A 1 -7.43 -24.80 -30.10
CA TYR A 1 -8.34 -24.76 -28.95
C TYR A 1 -8.07 -25.99 -28.10
N ASN A 2 -7.89 -25.77 -26.78
CA ASN A 2 -7.63 -26.85 -25.84
C ASN A 2 -8.95 -27.27 -25.18
N TYR A 3 -9.22 -28.54 -25.18
CA TYR A 3 -10.36 -29.18 -24.54
C TYR A 3 -9.87 -30.28 -23.60
N TYR A 4 -10.56 -30.50 -22.51
CA TYR A 4 -10.32 -31.64 -21.64
C TYR A 4 -11.48 -32.63 -21.78
N LEU A 5 -11.15 -33.89 -21.99
CA LEU A 5 -12.15 -34.95 -22.13
C LEU A 5 -12.21 -35.80 -20.88
N GLY A 6 -13.41 -36.04 -20.40
CA GLY A 6 -13.64 -37.01 -19.34
C GLY A 6 -13.41 -38.45 -19.81
N GLU A 7 -13.44 -39.39 -18.87
CA GLU A 7 -13.27 -40.82 -19.15
C GLU A 7 -14.33 -41.37 -20.14
N ASP A 8 -15.48 -40.74 -20.19
CA ASP A 8 -16.59 -41.07 -21.12
C ASP A 8 -16.43 -40.41 -22.50
N GLY A 9 -15.34 -39.68 -22.70
CA GLY A 9 -15.05 -38.94 -23.96
C GLY A 9 -15.84 -37.64 -24.11
N SER A 10 -16.65 -37.25 -23.12
CA SER A 10 -17.34 -35.95 -23.11
C SER A 10 -16.39 -34.79 -22.81
N ARG A 11 -16.67 -33.62 -23.39
CA ARG A 11 -15.93 -32.40 -23.03
C ARG A 11 -16.28 -31.97 -21.62
N LYS A 12 -15.28 -31.73 -20.78
CA LYS A 12 -15.46 -31.13 -19.47
C LYS A 12 -15.72 -29.65 -19.60
N THR A 13 -16.54 -29.11 -18.69
CA THR A 13 -16.84 -27.68 -18.53
C THR A 13 -16.68 -27.29 -17.07
N GLY A 14 -16.48 -26.01 -16.78
CA GLY A 14 -16.24 -25.51 -15.44
C GLY A 14 -14.81 -25.71 -14.97
N TRP A 15 -14.63 -25.75 -13.66
CA TRP A 15 -13.33 -25.88 -13.02
C TRP A 15 -12.81 -27.32 -13.07
N VAL A 16 -11.53 -27.46 -13.44
CA VAL A 16 -10.84 -28.76 -13.47
C VAL A 16 -9.43 -28.57 -12.91
N LEU A 17 -9.07 -29.39 -11.92
CA LEU A 17 -7.70 -29.49 -11.42
C LEU A 17 -6.94 -30.53 -12.24
N LEU A 18 -5.83 -30.16 -12.81
CA LEU A 18 -4.99 -31.05 -13.64
C LEU A 18 -3.54 -31.01 -13.15
N GLU A 19 -2.85 -32.14 -13.32
CA GLU A 19 -1.39 -32.19 -13.18
C GLU A 19 -0.77 -31.15 -14.12
N ASP A 20 0.17 -30.38 -13.60
CA ASP A 20 0.83 -29.34 -14.36
C ASP A 20 2.18 -29.85 -14.87
N GLU A 21 2.40 -29.70 -16.18
CA GLU A 21 3.67 -30.03 -16.86
C GLU A 21 4.61 -28.80 -16.87
N THR A 22 4.68 -28.06 -15.76
CA THR A 22 5.62 -26.93 -15.66
C THR A 22 7.02 -27.40 -15.38
N ASP A 23 8.01 -26.56 -15.73
CA ASP A 23 9.41 -26.76 -15.32
C ASP A 23 9.62 -26.43 -13.83
N ASP A 24 8.60 -25.94 -13.13
CA ASP A 24 8.63 -25.65 -11.70
C ASP A 24 8.21 -26.88 -10.90
N PRO A 25 9.15 -27.53 -10.17
CA PRO A 25 8.87 -28.74 -9.41
C PRO A 25 7.96 -28.54 -8.20
N GLU A 26 7.69 -27.29 -7.81
CA GLU A 26 6.80 -26.96 -6.70
C GLU A 26 5.32 -26.89 -7.13
N ILE A 27 5.07 -26.73 -8.44
CA ILE A 27 3.71 -26.69 -9.02
C ILE A 27 3.34 -28.06 -9.55
N LEU A 28 2.67 -28.87 -8.73
CA LEU A 28 2.25 -30.22 -9.13
C LEU A 28 0.92 -30.23 -9.87
N GLU A 29 0.01 -29.35 -9.50
CA GLU A 29 -1.35 -29.27 -10.04
C GLU A 29 -1.76 -27.81 -10.21
N SER A 30 -2.55 -27.53 -11.24
CA SER A 30 -3.11 -26.20 -11.51
C SER A 30 -4.60 -26.27 -11.80
N TRP A 31 -5.32 -25.21 -11.41
CA TRP A 31 -6.72 -25.06 -11.76
C TRP A 31 -6.86 -24.42 -13.14
N TYR A 32 -7.73 -25.03 -13.95
CA TYR A 32 -8.13 -24.59 -15.27
C TYR A 32 -9.64 -24.40 -15.32
N TYR A 33 -10.09 -23.47 -16.16
CA TYR A 33 -11.52 -23.27 -16.40
C TYR A 33 -11.88 -23.49 -17.85
N PHE A 34 -12.90 -24.30 -18.08
CA PHE A 34 -13.47 -24.59 -19.40
C PHE A 34 -14.85 -23.96 -19.50
N ASP A 35 -15.07 -23.16 -20.51
CA ASP A 35 -16.37 -22.53 -20.75
C ASP A 35 -17.49 -23.54 -21.01
N ASN A 36 -18.70 -23.06 -21.21
CA ASN A 36 -19.88 -23.91 -21.47
C ASN A 36 -19.79 -24.69 -22.81
N THR A 37 -18.84 -24.38 -23.67
CA THR A 37 -18.55 -25.14 -24.90
C THR A 37 -17.42 -26.16 -24.73
N GLY A 38 -16.82 -26.20 -23.54
CA GLY A 38 -15.66 -27.03 -23.19
C GLY A 38 -14.33 -26.43 -23.64
N LYS A 39 -14.29 -25.17 -24.07
CA LYS A 39 -13.06 -24.50 -24.47
C LYS A 39 -12.34 -23.94 -23.24
N ARG A 40 -11.04 -24.24 -23.09
CA ARG A 40 -10.20 -23.70 -22.00
C ARG A 40 -10.03 -22.20 -22.15
N ILE A 41 -10.17 -21.48 -21.03
CA ILE A 41 -9.75 -20.07 -20.92
C ILE A 41 -8.22 -20.06 -20.86
N GLU A 42 -7.58 -19.27 -21.70
CA GLU A 42 -6.10 -19.30 -21.86
C GLU A 42 -5.44 -18.12 -21.15
N ASN A 43 -5.50 -16.93 -21.73
CA ASN A 43 -4.84 -15.72 -21.24
C ASN A 43 -5.89 -14.62 -21.11
N GLU A 44 -6.52 -14.52 -19.95
CA GLU A 44 -7.51 -13.50 -19.62
C GLU A 44 -7.25 -12.93 -18.22
N VAL A 45 -7.18 -11.61 -18.13
CA VAL A 45 -7.10 -10.88 -16.88
C VAL A 45 -8.50 -10.48 -16.43
N ASP A 46 -8.82 -10.67 -15.16
CA ASP A 46 -10.11 -10.32 -14.57
C ASP A 46 -11.32 -10.97 -15.26
N LYS A 47 -11.18 -12.24 -15.64
CA LYS A 47 -12.30 -13.03 -16.15
C LYS A 47 -13.36 -13.22 -15.07
N LYS A 48 -14.58 -12.76 -15.34
CA LYS A 48 -15.71 -12.98 -14.43
C LYS A 48 -16.26 -14.39 -14.56
N ILE A 49 -16.27 -15.14 -13.47
CA ILE A 49 -16.82 -16.49 -13.34
C ILE A 49 -17.65 -16.56 -12.06
N GLU A 50 -18.95 -16.89 -12.16
CA GLU A 50 -19.87 -17.06 -11.01
C GLU A 50 -19.92 -15.90 -10.02
N GLY A 51 -19.58 -14.69 -10.46
CA GLY A 51 -19.63 -13.47 -9.64
C GLY A 51 -18.28 -12.98 -9.17
N ASP A 52 -17.26 -13.84 -9.12
CA ASP A 52 -15.88 -13.51 -8.79
C ASP A 52 -15.02 -13.26 -10.03
N TYR A 53 -13.83 -12.72 -9.85
CA TYR A 53 -12.91 -12.39 -10.93
C TYR A 53 -11.61 -13.17 -10.76
N TYR A 54 -11.14 -13.77 -11.87
CA TYR A 54 -9.97 -14.63 -11.94
C TYR A 54 -9.06 -14.20 -13.07
N THR A 55 -7.77 -14.52 -12.97
CA THR A 55 -6.81 -14.31 -14.05
C THR A 55 -6.22 -15.66 -14.45
N PHE A 56 -6.05 -15.84 -15.75
CA PHE A 56 -5.47 -17.04 -16.35
C PHE A 56 -4.26 -16.67 -17.20
N VAL A 57 -3.17 -17.42 -17.04
CA VAL A 57 -1.96 -17.33 -17.86
C VAL A 57 -1.66 -18.74 -18.37
N ASP A 58 -1.61 -18.88 -19.68
CA ASP A 58 -1.44 -20.17 -20.38
C ASP A 58 -2.44 -21.24 -19.89
N GLY A 59 -3.65 -20.78 -19.57
CA GLY A 59 -4.75 -21.58 -19.07
C GLY A 59 -4.78 -21.78 -17.56
N ARG A 60 -3.69 -21.50 -16.83
CA ARG A 60 -3.59 -21.69 -15.38
C ARG A 60 -4.20 -20.52 -14.63
N MET A 61 -5.05 -20.82 -13.66
CA MET A 61 -5.55 -19.83 -12.71
C MET A 61 -4.39 -19.26 -11.89
N GLN A 62 -4.34 -17.95 -11.78
CA GLN A 62 -3.31 -17.24 -11.00
C GLN A 62 -3.77 -17.03 -9.57
N THR A 63 -2.82 -17.13 -8.62
CA THR A 63 -2.95 -16.82 -7.20
C THR A 63 -1.81 -15.90 -6.76
N GLY A 64 -1.97 -15.25 -5.60
CA GLY A 64 -0.94 -14.35 -5.08
C GLY A 64 -0.82 -13.05 -5.87
N TRP A 65 0.37 -12.45 -5.82
CA TRP A 65 0.67 -11.22 -6.53
C TRP A 65 0.85 -11.47 -8.03
N TYR A 66 0.10 -10.74 -8.84
CA TYR A 66 0.15 -10.81 -10.29
C TYR A 66 0.49 -9.44 -10.88
N LYS A 67 1.57 -9.38 -11.67
CA LYS A 67 1.95 -8.17 -12.41
C LYS A 67 1.12 -8.08 -13.68
N LEU A 68 0.31 -7.04 -13.78
CA LEU A 68 -0.48 -6.79 -14.99
C LEU A 68 0.43 -6.55 -16.18
N PRO A 69 0.09 -7.11 -17.35
CA PRO A 69 0.82 -6.80 -18.57
C PRO A 69 0.73 -5.30 -18.85
N VAL A 70 1.86 -4.70 -19.21
CA VAL A 70 1.89 -3.30 -19.65
C VAL A 70 1.01 -3.22 -20.90
N GLN A 71 -0.18 -2.67 -20.78
CA GLN A 71 -0.95 -2.28 -21.95
C GLN A 71 -0.12 -1.18 -22.63
N ALA A 72 0.40 -1.47 -23.83
CA ALA A 72 0.89 -0.43 -24.70
C ALA A 72 -0.22 0.62 -24.77
N ALA A 73 0.08 1.85 -24.33
CA ALA A 73 -0.85 2.96 -24.39
C ALA A 73 -1.43 2.98 -25.80
N ALA A 74 -2.74 2.74 -25.92
CA ALA A 74 -3.42 2.85 -27.18
C ALA A 74 -3.14 4.26 -27.71
N GLU A 75 -2.47 4.34 -28.83
CA GLU A 75 -2.17 5.56 -29.56
C GLU A 75 -3.47 6.34 -29.81
N SER A 76 -3.76 7.32 -28.98
CA SER A 76 -4.52 8.48 -29.44
C SER A 76 -3.49 9.47 -29.97
N GLY A 77 -3.47 9.59 -31.31
CA GLY A 77 -2.46 10.29 -32.05
C GLY A 77 -2.17 11.70 -31.58
N GLU A 78 -0.88 11.95 -31.37
CA GLU A 78 -0.19 13.15 -31.87
C GLU A 78 1.30 12.87 -31.75
N ALA A 79 1.95 12.79 -32.91
CA ALA A 79 3.37 12.64 -33.02
C ALA A 79 4.08 13.86 -32.44
N GLN A 80 4.78 13.69 -31.32
CA GLN A 80 5.85 14.59 -30.93
C GLN A 80 7.17 13.83 -30.92
N THR A 81 8.01 14.21 -31.87
CA THR A 81 9.41 13.83 -31.96
C THR A 81 10.15 14.24 -30.70
N ALA A 82 10.44 13.30 -29.81
CA ALA A 82 11.36 13.49 -28.71
C ALA A 82 12.71 12.87 -29.04
N THR A 83 13.72 13.71 -29.15
CA THR A 83 15.15 13.37 -29.17
C THR A 83 15.52 12.59 -27.91
N PRO A 84 16.44 11.60 -27.99
CA PRO A 84 16.90 10.87 -26.82
C PRO A 84 17.81 11.77 -25.99
N SER A 85 17.34 12.21 -24.83
CA SER A 85 18.12 12.91 -23.84
C SER A 85 17.95 12.26 -22.50
N GLU A 86 19.09 11.85 -21.95
CA GLU A 86 19.41 11.53 -20.56
C GLU A 86 18.48 10.55 -19.80
N ALA A 87 19.16 9.61 -19.13
CA ALA A 87 18.57 8.62 -18.24
C ALA A 87 17.43 9.19 -17.41
N ALA A 88 16.21 8.72 -17.68
CA ALA A 88 15.09 8.96 -16.79
C ALA A 88 15.48 8.53 -15.36
N PRO A 89 15.14 9.31 -14.33
CA PRO A 89 15.35 8.86 -12.96
C PRO A 89 14.68 7.51 -12.80
N VAL A 90 15.37 6.56 -12.15
CA VAL A 90 14.84 5.25 -11.81
C VAL A 90 13.50 5.51 -11.13
N SER A 91 12.40 5.25 -11.82
CA SER A 91 11.07 5.41 -11.24
C SER A 91 11.03 4.46 -10.03
N GLU A 92 10.73 5.02 -8.86
CA GLU A 92 10.51 4.24 -7.65
C GLU A 92 9.58 3.07 -8.03
N GLN A 93 10.04 1.84 -7.80
CA GLN A 93 9.23 0.67 -8.09
C GLN A 93 8.04 0.70 -7.16
N THR A 94 6.84 0.76 -7.72
CA THR A 94 5.60 0.91 -6.97
C THR A 94 4.69 -0.30 -7.15
N ALA A 95 3.70 -0.44 -6.27
CA ALA A 95 2.65 -1.44 -6.42
C ALA A 95 1.69 -1.15 -7.60
N ALA A 96 1.87 -0.03 -8.31
CA ALA A 96 1.16 0.25 -9.54
C ALA A 96 1.39 -0.89 -10.57
N GLY A 97 0.33 -1.38 -11.15
CA GLY A 97 0.40 -2.48 -12.10
C GLY A 97 0.42 -3.88 -11.48
N TYR A 98 0.27 -4.00 -10.17
CA TYR A 98 0.06 -5.29 -9.50
C TYR A 98 -1.40 -5.47 -9.07
N GLN A 99 -1.84 -6.72 -9.10
CA GLN A 99 -3.09 -7.19 -8.49
C GLN A 99 -2.80 -8.39 -7.60
N TYR A 100 -3.72 -8.68 -6.67
CA TYR A 100 -3.62 -9.85 -5.81
C TYR A 100 -4.87 -10.72 -5.94
N TYR A 101 -4.63 -12.01 -6.02
CA TYR A 101 -5.64 -13.07 -6.04
C TYR A 101 -5.42 -13.98 -4.84
N ASP A 102 -6.47 -14.35 -4.14
CA ASP A 102 -6.37 -15.24 -2.98
C ASP A 102 -6.03 -16.68 -3.39
N GLU A 103 -5.96 -17.58 -2.41
CA GLU A 103 -5.63 -18.99 -2.63
C GLU A 103 -6.66 -19.71 -3.53
N ASP A 104 -7.91 -19.22 -3.56
CA ASP A 104 -8.96 -19.71 -4.46
C ASP A 104 -8.89 -19.06 -5.86
N GLY A 105 -7.91 -18.20 -6.11
CA GLY A 105 -7.75 -17.44 -7.35
C GLY A 105 -8.71 -16.26 -7.48
N LYS A 106 -9.46 -15.91 -6.44
CA LYS A 106 -10.39 -14.81 -6.46
C LYS A 106 -9.67 -13.47 -6.25
N ARG A 107 -10.04 -12.49 -7.07
CA ARG A 107 -9.50 -11.14 -6.97
C ARG A 107 -9.77 -10.53 -5.60
N ALA A 108 -8.72 -10.08 -4.92
CA ALA A 108 -8.80 -9.56 -3.56
C ALA A 108 -9.61 -8.27 -3.44
N SER A 109 -10.27 -8.13 -2.30
CA SER A 109 -10.91 -6.89 -1.86
C SER A 109 -10.78 -6.73 -0.34
N GLY A 110 -10.79 -5.46 0.13
CA GLY A 110 -10.67 -5.16 1.55
C GLY A 110 -9.29 -5.43 2.13
N TRP A 111 -9.24 -5.54 3.45
CA TRP A 111 -8.00 -5.76 4.18
C TRP A 111 -7.45 -7.17 4.03
N ARG A 112 -6.13 -7.28 3.83
CA ARG A 112 -5.37 -8.53 3.85
C ARG A 112 -4.03 -8.31 4.56
N THR A 113 -3.59 -9.33 5.30
CA THR A 113 -2.23 -9.41 5.85
C THR A 113 -1.53 -10.56 5.13
N ILE A 114 -0.59 -10.22 4.28
CA ILE A 114 0.06 -11.13 3.33
C ILE A 114 1.52 -10.72 3.14
N GLU A 115 2.30 -11.60 2.54
CA GLU A 115 3.66 -11.27 2.11
C GLU A 115 3.66 -10.11 1.12
N GLY A 116 4.71 -9.32 1.16
CA GLY A 116 4.91 -8.20 0.25
C GLY A 116 5.11 -8.62 -1.19
N ILE A 117 5.20 -7.65 -2.10
CA ILE A 117 5.46 -7.89 -3.51
C ILE A 117 6.92 -8.30 -3.68
N GLU A 118 7.16 -9.47 -4.26
CA GLU A 118 8.50 -9.98 -4.56
C GLU A 118 9.34 -8.96 -5.36
N GLY A 119 10.56 -8.73 -4.90
CA GLY A 119 11.48 -7.75 -5.49
C GLY A 119 11.16 -6.28 -5.18
N LEU A 120 10.06 -5.97 -4.48
CA LEU A 120 9.73 -4.63 -3.97
C LEU A 120 9.79 -4.56 -2.45
N SER A 121 9.19 -5.53 -1.77
CA SER A 121 9.13 -5.62 -0.31
C SER A 121 10.31 -6.43 0.24
N GLU A 122 10.55 -6.38 1.54
CA GLU A 122 11.50 -7.27 2.19
C GLU A 122 10.96 -8.70 2.18
N GLU A 123 11.85 -9.67 1.98
CA GLU A 123 11.50 -11.08 1.88
C GLU A 123 10.97 -11.62 3.23
N ALA A 124 10.00 -12.51 3.14
CA ALA A 124 9.41 -13.24 4.28
C ALA A 124 8.75 -12.36 5.36
N GLU A 125 8.44 -11.09 5.08
CA GLU A 125 7.69 -10.24 5.97
C GLU A 125 6.21 -10.12 5.55
N LEU A 126 5.32 -10.11 6.56
CA LEU A 126 3.89 -9.88 6.37
C LEU A 126 3.57 -8.40 6.52
N TYR A 127 2.87 -7.87 5.53
CA TYR A 127 2.40 -6.50 5.52
C TYR A 127 0.88 -6.46 5.44
N ARG A 128 0.30 -5.38 5.90
CA ARG A 128 -1.13 -5.14 5.79
C ARG A 128 -1.43 -4.28 4.57
N PHE A 129 -2.30 -4.76 3.71
CA PHE A 129 -2.74 -4.12 2.48
C PHE A 129 -4.25 -3.88 2.50
N TYR A 130 -4.69 -2.89 1.74
CA TYR A 130 -6.10 -2.71 1.43
C TYR A 130 -6.32 -2.76 -0.08
N PHE A 131 -7.21 -3.64 -0.53
CA PHE A 131 -7.47 -3.88 -1.93
C PHE A 131 -8.81 -3.32 -2.37
N LYS A 132 -8.81 -2.69 -3.54
CA LYS A 132 -10.02 -2.33 -4.27
C LYS A 132 -9.91 -2.90 -5.69
N ASN A 133 -10.83 -3.82 -6.01
CA ASN A 133 -10.81 -4.52 -7.30
C ASN A 133 -9.44 -5.16 -7.62
N GLY A 134 -8.88 -5.87 -6.66
CA GLY A 134 -7.59 -6.56 -6.78
C GLY A 134 -6.36 -5.68 -6.66
N LYS A 135 -6.50 -4.35 -6.79
CA LYS A 135 -5.38 -3.40 -6.75
C LYS A 135 -5.15 -2.90 -5.34
N PRO A 136 -3.91 -2.94 -4.83
CA PRO A 136 -3.60 -2.39 -3.52
C PRO A 136 -3.68 -0.86 -3.54
N TYR A 137 -4.13 -0.26 -2.44
CA TYR A 137 -3.91 1.16 -2.20
C TYR A 137 -2.41 1.38 -2.03
N HIS A 138 -1.85 2.35 -2.71
CA HIS A 138 -0.43 2.69 -2.64
C HIS A 138 -0.22 4.17 -2.91
N ALA A 139 0.83 4.74 -2.32
CA ALA A 139 1.26 6.08 -2.63
C ALA A 139 1.91 6.14 -4.03
N GLU A 140 1.78 7.26 -4.71
CA GLU A 140 2.55 7.53 -5.92
C GLU A 140 4.01 7.87 -5.57
N LYS A 141 4.19 8.53 -4.41
CA LYS A 141 5.50 8.96 -3.91
C LYS A 141 5.51 8.96 -2.38
N GLY A 142 6.55 8.41 -1.79
CA GLY A 142 6.77 8.41 -0.34
C GLY A 142 5.59 7.76 0.40
N LEU A 143 4.87 8.52 1.23
CA LEU A 143 3.70 8.09 1.97
C LEU A 143 2.51 9.01 1.67
N GLU A 144 1.34 8.45 1.44
CA GLU A 144 0.10 9.18 1.19
C GLU A 144 -1.05 8.68 2.08
N LEU A 145 -2.00 9.58 2.34
CA LEU A 145 -3.19 9.28 3.15
C LEU A 145 -4.34 8.76 2.30
N PHE A 146 -4.97 7.71 2.79
CA PHE A 146 -6.19 7.12 2.21
C PHE A 146 -7.29 7.06 3.26
N THR A 147 -8.52 7.32 2.84
CA THR A 147 -9.69 7.19 3.69
C THR A 147 -10.39 5.86 3.39
N ILE A 148 -10.49 5.01 4.43
CA ILE A 148 -11.16 3.72 4.37
C ILE A 148 -12.16 3.69 5.53
N GLU A 149 -13.44 3.49 5.24
CA GLU A 149 -14.52 3.43 6.23
C GLU A 149 -14.48 4.60 7.24
N SER A 150 -14.29 5.83 6.73
CA SER A 150 -14.21 7.08 7.51
C SER A 150 -12.99 7.22 8.42
N ARG A 151 -12.02 6.30 8.35
CA ARG A 151 -10.73 6.38 9.04
C ARG A 151 -9.62 6.65 8.02
N LYS A 152 -8.58 7.36 8.46
CA LYS A 152 -7.41 7.63 7.61
C LYS A 152 -6.26 6.70 7.96
N TYR A 153 -5.61 6.22 6.91
CA TYR A 153 -4.45 5.34 6.93
C TYR A 153 -3.38 5.89 6.00
N ALA A 154 -2.12 5.56 6.22
CA ALA A 154 -1.05 5.85 5.29
C ALA A 154 -0.54 4.57 4.64
N PHE A 155 -0.25 4.64 3.34
CA PHE A 155 0.40 3.58 2.58
C PHE A 155 1.65 4.12 1.91
N ASN A 156 2.66 3.27 1.76
CA ASN A 156 3.84 3.58 0.99
C ASN A 156 3.64 3.25 -0.51
N THR A 157 4.68 3.46 -1.31
CA THR A 157 4.64 3.19 -2.76
C THR A 157 4.47 1.71 -3.09
N LYS A 158 4.81 0.81 -2.17
CA LYS A 158 4.64 -0.65 -2.31
C LYS A 158 3.26 -1.14 -1.88
N GLY A 159 2.41 -0.24 -1.35
CA GLY A 159 1.07 -0.56 -0.85
C GLY A 159 1.04 -1.05 0.60
N GLU A 160 2.15 -1.00 1.30
CA GLU A 160 2.25 -1.44 2.70
C GLU A 160 1.67 -0.37 3.63
N MET A 161 0.72 -0.76 4.48
CA MET A 161 0.12 0.11 5.50
C MET A 161 1.17 0.51 6.54
N GLN A 162 1.18 1.76 6.93
CA GLN A 162 2.14 2.34 7.85
C GLN A 162 1.58 2.50 9.26
N THR A 163 2.43 2.32 10.27
CA THR A 163 2.14 2.55 11.69
C THR A 163 3.20 3.45 12.32
N GLY A 164 2.92 3.98 13.51
CA GLY A 164 3.83 4.85 14.24
C GLY A 164 3.88 6.28 13.70
N LYS A 165 4.93 7.00 14.06
CA LYS A 165 5.19 8.35 13.59
C LYS A 165 5.74 8.32 12.17
N LYS A 166 5.11 9.06 11.25
CA LYS A 166 5.47 9.08 9.82
C LYS A 166 5.39 10.48 9.26
N VAL A 167 6.27 10.76 8.30
CA VAL A 167 6.20 11.95 7.45
C VAL A 167 5.41 11.58 6.19
N VAL A 168 4.31 12.29 5.96
CA VAL A 168 3.36 11.98 4.88
C VAL A 168 3.34 13.14 3.88
N ASN A 169 3.28 12.81 2.60
CA ASN A 169 3.11 13.78 1.52
C ASN A 169 1.66 14.29 1.49
N LEU A 170 1.52 15.59 1.33
CA LEU A 170 0.25 16.27 1.22
C LEU A 170 -0.05 16.60 -0.25
N GLU A 171 -1.33 16.77 -0.57
CA GLU A 171 -1.80 17.10 -1.93
C GLU A 171 -1.19 18.40 -2.49
N ASP A 172 -0.82 19.35 -1.62
CA ASP A 172 -0.19 20.61 -1.98
C ASP A 172 1.33 20.50 -2.24
N GLY A 173 1.89 19.30 -2.15
CA GLY A 173 3.32 19.02 -2.34
C GLY A 173 4.18 19.22 -1.08
N ASN A 174 3.59 19.68 0.02
CA ASN A 174 4.25 19.75 1.32
C ASN A 174 4.27 18.38 2.00
N VAL A 175 4.96 18.31 3.14
CA VAL A 175 4.97 17.13 4.02
C VAL A 175 4.55 17.53 5.44
N ALA A 176 3.99 16.59 6.19
CA ALA A 176 3.68 16.79 7.60
C ALA A 176 3.89 15.51 8.40
N ASN A 177 4.16 15.67 9.70
CA ASN A 177 4.20 14.55 10.63
C ASN A 177 2.77 14.11 10.95
N PHE A 178 2.58 12.80 10.97
CA PHE A 178 1.36 12.11 11.43
C PHE A 178 1.74 10.99 12.37
N TYR A 179 0.76 10.54 13.15
CA TYR A 179 0.90 9.36 13.99
C TYR A 179 -0.24 8.39 13.72
N PHE A 180 0.11 7.13 13.56
CA PHE A 180 -0.80 6.00 13.31
C PHE A 180 -0.64 4.97 14.43
N ASP A 181 -1.74 4.46 14.96
CA ASP A 181 -1.69 3.39 15.95
C ASP A 181 -1.25 2.05 15.32
N GLU A 182 -1.24 0.99 16.13
CA GLU A 182 -0.83 -0.34 15.68
C GLU A 182 -1.76 -0.93 14.60
N GLU A 183 -3.03 -0.50 14.56
CA GLU A 183 -3.96 -0.85 13.50
C GLU A 183 -3.81 0.04 12.25
N GLY A 184 -2.88 1.00 12.26
CA GLY A 184 -2.64 1.95 11.18
C GLY A 184 -3.61 3.13 11.14
N VAL A 185 -4.46 3.31 12.15
CA VAL A 185 -5.44 4.41 12.20
C VAL A 185 -4.77 5.71 12.61
N MET A 186 -4.96 6.76 11.81
CA MET A 186 -4.45 8.10 12.09
C MET A 186 -4.98 8.62 13.43
N LYS A 187 -4.09 9.08 14.29
CA LYS A 187 -4.38 9.66 15.59
C LYS A 187 -4.36 11.18 15.55
N THR A 188 -5.06 11.79 16.49
CA THR A 188 -5.16 13.25 16.68
C THR A 188 -5.02 13.62 18.15
N GLY A 189 -4.82 14.90 18.44
CA GLY A 189 -4.67 15.38 19.81
C GLY A 189 -3.33 15.04 20.44
N LYS A 190 -3.30 14.92 21.75
CA LYS A 190 -2.09 14.58 22.51
C LYS A 190 -1.75 13.10 22.32
N GLN A 191 -0.49 12.84 21.98
CA GLN A 191 0.07 11.50 21.87
C GLN A 191 1.40 11.43 22.62
N VAL A 192 1.63 10.31 23.29
CA VAL A 192 2.89 10.00 23.97
C VAL A 192 3.56 8.91 23.15
N ILE A 193 4.69 9.24 22.56
CA ILE A 193 5.35 8.38 21.57
C ILE A 193 6.76 8.07 22.07
N PHE A 194 7.11 6.79 22.13
CA PHE A 194 8.48 6.36 22.40
C PHE A 194 9.30 6.51 21.12
N ASP A 195 10.39 7.23 21.21
CA ASP A 195 11.37 7.39 20.14
C ASP A 195 12.50 6.37 20.34
N GLU A 196 12.55 5.36 19.48
CA GLU A 196 13.52 4.26 19.60
C GLU A 196 14.96 4.72 19.35
N ASP A 197 15.15 5.72 18.49
CA ASP A 197 16.49 6.23 18.14
C ASP A 197 17.09 7.01 19.31
N LEU A 198 16.25 7.74 20.05
CA LEU A 198 16.67 8.52 21.21
C LEU A 198 16.54 7.74 22.53
N GLY A 199 15.78 6.65 22.54
CA GLY A 199 15.51 5.84 23.73
C GLY A 199 14.65 6.57 24.76
N GLU A 200 13.86 7.54 24.35
CA GLU A 200 13.04 8.39 25.24
C GLU A 200 11.59 8.52 24.78
N THR A 201 10.75 8.88 25.73
CA THR A 201 9.33 9.14 25.46
C THR A 201 9.12 10.63 25.19
N GLN A 202 8.47 10.93 24.06
CA GLN A 202 8.20 12.29 23.61
C GLN A 202 6.70 12.61 23.66
N ASN A 203 6.36 13.86 23.97
CA ASN A 203 5.00 14.38 23.93
C ASN A 203 4.75 15.06 22.59
N TRP A 204 3.69 14.63 21.91
CA TRP A 204 3.29 15.13 20.60
C TRP A 204 1.87 15.67 20.63
N TYR A 205 1.60 16.64 19.75
CA TYR A 205 0.24 17.12 19.52
C TYR A 205 -0.06 17.21 18.01
N PHE A 206 -1.17 16.61 17.61
CA PHE A 206 -1.67 16.59 16.24
C PHE A 206 -3.02 17.31 16.16
N HIS A 207 -3.24 18.10 15.11
CA HIS A 207 -4.49 18.82 14.91
C HIS A 207 -5.70 17.88 15.01
N THR A 208 -6.74 18.31 15.74
CA THR A 208 -7.94 17.49 15.99
C THR A 208 -9.02 17.66 14.93
N ASP A 209 -8.98 18.76 14.19
CA ASP A 209 -10.03 19.15 13.23
C ASP A 209 -9.49 19.99 12.09
N GLY A 210 -10.40 20.42 11.21
CA GLY A 210 -10.11 21.28 10.07
C GLY A 210 -9.29 20.59 8.96
N SER A 211 -8.76 21.40 8.05
CA SER A 211 -7.98 20.92 6.90
C SER A 211 -6.64 20.29 7.30
N ARG A 212 -6.13 20.60 8.50
CA ARG A 212 -4.88 20.06 9.04
C ARG A 212 -5.07 18.87 10.00
N LYS A 213 -6.28 18.35 10.11
CA LYS A 213 -6.57 17.22 11.02
C LYS A 213 -5.55 16.09 10.86
N GLY A 214 -4.91 15.72 11.97
CA GLY A 214 -3.86 14.68 12.03
C GLY A 214 -2.44 15.18 11.76
N GLN A 215 -2.25 16.37 11.22
CA GLN A 215 -0.93 16.95 11.03
C GLN A 215 -0.34 17.40 12.36
N GLY A 216 0.98 17.25 12.51
CA GLY A 216 1.73 17.78 13.65
C GLY A 216 1.52 19.28 13.80
N PHE A 217 1.11 19.69 15.00
CA PHE A 217 0.84 21.10 15.32
C PHE A 217 2.15 21.89 15.37
N HIS A 218 2.18 23.06 14.75
CA HIS A 218 3.29 23.99 14.85
C HIS A 218 2.78 25.31 15.44
N GLY A 219 3.34 25.73 16.60
CA GLY A 219 2.90 26.93 17.30
C GLY A 219 3.00 26.79 18.79
N ILE A 220 2.31 27.69 19.49
CA ILE A 220 2.22 27.69 20.95
C ILE A 220 0.84 27.17 21.36
N ARG A 221 0.83 26.17 22.22
CA ARG A 221 -0.36 25.59 22.82
C ARG A 221 -0.16 25.37 24.30
N ASP A 222 -1.12 25.80 25.13
CA ASP A 222 -1.06 25.69 26.59
C ASP A 222 0.27 26.26 27.15
N ASN A 223 0.70 27.42 26.63
CA ASN A 223 1.98 28.08 26.95
C ASN A 223 3.24 27.25 26.61
N THR A 224 3.14 26.20 25.83
CA THR A 224 4.26 25.37 25.42
C THR A 224 4.43 25.40 23.91
N PRO A 225 5.64 25.68 23.41
CA PRO A 225 5.94 25.59 21.99
C PRO A 225 5.88 24.15 21.48
N HIS A 226 5.43 24.00 20.25
CA HIS A 226 5.44 22.73 19.52
C HIS A 226 6.05 22.95 18.15
N GLU A 227 6.98 22.10 17.76
CA GLU A 227 7.57 22.11 16.43
C GLU A 227 7.08 20.90 15.62
N TYR A 228 6.22 21.14 14.63
CA TYR A 228 5.66 20.11 13.74
C TYR A 228 5.10 18.89 14.48
N GLY A 229 4.51 19.14 15.64
CA GLY A 229 3.89 18.15 16.52
C GLY A 229 4.65 17.90 17.83
N LEU A 230 5.98 17.94 17.79
CA LEU A 230 6.81 17.67 18.96
C LEU A 230 6.73 18.82 19.97
N ARG A 231 6.30 18.51 21.19
CA ARG A 231 6.35 19.43 22.30
C ARG A 231 7.81 19.73 22.66
N GLN A 232 8.11 21.01 22.87
CA GLN A 232 9.44 21.47 23.28
C GLN A 232 9.49 21.56 24.80
N ASP A 233 10.25 20.66 25.41
CA ASP A 233 10.44 20.59 26.85
C ASP A 233 11.86 21.09 27.23
N ALA A 234 12.04 21.52 28.47
CA ALA A 234 13.38 21.80 28.99
C ALA A 234 14.14 20.48 29.17
N ASP A 235 15.47 20.58 29.12
CA ASP A 235 16.33 19.46 29.48
C ASP A 235 15.98 18.93 30.89
N SER A 236 16.02 17.61 31.07
CA SER A 236 15.63 16.92 32.30
C SER A 236 16.34 17.44 33.56
N ASP A 237 17.53 18.01 33.38
CA ASP A 237 18.34 18.56 34.47
C ASP A 237 17.95 20.01 34.82
N LEU A 238 17.07 20.63 34.01
CA LEU A 238 16.65 22.01 34.20
C LEU A 238 15.16 22.08 34.58
N ARG A 239 14.88 22.79 35.64
CA ARG A 239 13.49 23.06 36.05
C ARG A 239 12.76 23.95 35.05
N LEU A 240 13.48 24.89 34.45
CA LEU A 240 13.02 25.80 33.39
C LEU A 240 14.20 26.10 32.45
N ALA A 241 13.95 26.08 31.18
CA ALA A 241 14.90 26.50 30.15
C ALA A 241 14.27 27.60 29.29
N PRO A 242 15.04 28.60 28.84
CA PRO A 242 14.59 29.55 27.83
C PRO A 242 14.61 28.87 26.47
N MET A 243 13.49 28.89 25.77
CA MET A 243 13.40 28.43 24.39
C MET A 243 13.10 29.59 23.45
N ASN A 244 13.81 29.67 22.36
CA ASN A 244 13.52 30.64 21.30
C ASN A 244 12.54 30.03 20.30
N TYR A 245 11.41 30.71 20.12
CA TYR A 245 10.42 30.35 19.13
C TYR A 245 9.94 31.61 18.41
N ASP A 246 10.03 31.64 17.09
CA ASP A 246 9.63 32.79 16.23
C ASP A 246 10.17 34.14 16.75
N GLY A 247 11.47 34.16 17.14
CA GLY A 247 12.15 35.35 17.65
C GLY A 247 11.81 35.75 19.09
N ASN A 248 10.95 35.03 19.78
CA ASN A 248 10.59 35.25 21.18
C ASN A 248 11.16 34.16 22.08
N GLN A 249 11.44 34.52 23.34
CA GLN A 249 11.86 33.57 24.36
C GLN A 249 10.67 33.11 25.20
N TYR A 250 10.51 31.81 25.35
CA TYR A 250 9.50 31.17 26.17
C TYR A 250 10.17 30.35 27.28
N PRO A 251 9.77 30.48 28.52
CA PRO A 251 10.20 29.55 29.55
C PRO A 251 9.46 28.21 29.35
N VAL A 252 10.18 27.14 29.14
CA VAL A 252 9.64 25.78 29.06
C VAL A 252 10.07 24.97 30.28
N ASN A 253 9.21 24.08 30.77
CA ASN A 253 9.46 23.21 31.91
C ASN A 253 9.63 21.75 31.46
N THR A 254 9.98 20.88 32.38
CA THR A 254 10.20 19.44 32.14
C THR A 254 8.92 18.58 32.29
N SER A 255 7.77 19.17 32.54
CA SER A 255 6.52 18.42 32.82
C SER A 255 5.43 18.68 31.81
#